data_86b3fdb4d6bcfe99ac2e2a24275d446f
#
_entry.id   86b3fdb4d6bcfe99ac2e2a24275d446f
#
_cell.length_a   1.000
_cell.length_b   1.000
_cell.length_c   1.000
_cell.angle_alpha   90.00
_cell.angle_beta   90.00
_cell.angle_gamma   90.00
#
_symmetry.space_group_name_H-M   'P 1'
#
loop_
_entity.id
_entity.type
_entity.pdbx_description
1 polymer ?
#
loop_
_entity_poly.entity_id
_entity_poly.type
_entity_poly.pdbx_seq_one_letter_code
_entity_poly.pdbx_strand_id
1 'polypeptide(L)'
;MNNSQSKSYAAAGVDITAGYKSVELMKSHIARTKTSGCLDDVGGFGGCFGLDLKGIEEPVLVSGTDGVGTKIKLAMLLDRHNTIGIDCVAMCVNDIICCGAKPLFFLDYIACGKNHPEKIAEIVSGVAEGCVRAGCALIGGETAEHPGLMPEDDYDLAGYCTGIVDKAKMLQKNTVKEGDAVIALASSGVHSNGFSLVRRVFDIENCDLTSPLKELGGKTLGDTLLEPTKIYVKSMLALFEKVNVKAVSHITGGGFYENIPRALPEGYSVKVDKSSLKIPPIFRLIEEKGNIPERDMFNTFNMGVGMSVTVADEDKEKAIEILKANGEDAYIIGSVIKSDEI
;
A
#
# COMPACT_ATOMS: atom_id res chain seq x y z
N MET A 1 -0.28 32.99 15.36
CA MET A 1 0.88 33.32 14.49
C MET A 1 0.44 34.41 13.52
N ASN A 2 1.21 35.48 13.39
CA ASN A 2 0.93 36.51 12.38
C ASN A 2 1.21 35.88 11.02
N ASN A 3 0.17 35.65 10.21
CA ASN A 3 0.28 35.07 8.89
C ASN A 3 1.09 36.03 8.01
N SER A 4 2.27 35.60 7.57
CA SER A 4 3.06 36.31 6.57
C SER A 4 2.37 36.18 5.22
N GLN A 5 1.65 37.20 4.79
CA GLN A 5 1.00 37.24 3.47
C GLN A 5 1.89 37.98 2.47
N SER A 6 2.39 37.28 1.45
CA SER A 6 3.05 37.90 0.30
C SER A 6 2.02 38.08 -0.84
N LYS A 7 1.63 39.33 -1.11
CA LYS A 7 0.74 39.66 -2.24
C LYS A 7 1.34 39.25 -3.60
N SER A 8 2.66 39.31 -3.73
CA SER A 8 3.36 38.88 -4.94
C SER A 8 3.30 37.37 -5.14
N TYR A 9 3.36 36.60 -4.04
CA TYR A 9 3.30 35.14 -4.09
C TYR A 9 1.86 34.66 -4.40
N ALA A 10 0.86 35.32 -3.82
CA ALA A 10 -0.54 35.07 -4.16
C ALA A 10 -0.85 35.40 -5.64
N ALA A 11 -0.29 36.49 -6.17
CA ALA A 11 -0.40 36.84 -7.59
C ALA A 11 0.27 35.82 -8.54
N ALA A 12 1.22 35.05 -8.03
CA ALA A 12 1.86 33.94 -8.75
C ALA A 12 1.10 32.60 -8.63
N GLY A 13 -0.07 32.60 -7.96
CA GLY A 13 -0.95 31.43 -7.87
C GLY A 13 -0.75 30.56 -6.61
N VAL A 14 0.04 30.99 -5.61
CA VAL A 14 0.25 30.25 -4.37
C VAL A 14 -0.48 30.89 -3.20
N ASP A 15 -1.40 30.15 -2.57
CA ASP A 15 -2.17 30.60 -1.41
C ASP A 15 -1.62 30.05 -0.08
N ILE A 16 -0.76 30.85 0.57
CA ILE A 16 -0.19 30.52 1.87
C ILE A 16 -1.28 30.34 2.95
N THR A 17 -2.41 31.07 2.85
CA THR A 17 -3.49 30.96 3.85
C THR A 17 -4.23 29.64 3.74
N ALA A 18 -4.39 29.11 2.53
CA ALA A 18 -4.90 27.76 2.28
C ALA A 18 -3.98 26.72 2.91
N GLY A 19 -2.65 26.86 2.75
CA GLY A 19 -1.68 25.99 3.41
C GLY A 19 -1.84 25.93 4.93
N TYR A 20 -1.95 27.08 5.60
CA TYR A 20 -2.16 27.10 7.06
C TYR A 20 -3.49 26.46 7.48
N LYS A 21 -4.56 26.67 6.69
CA LYS A 21 -5.86 26.04 6.95
C LYS A 21 -5.79 24.52 6.78
N SER A 22 -5.11 24.02 5.74
CA SER A 22 -4.89 22.59 5.53
C SER A 22 -4.21 21.97 6.76
N VAL A 23 -3.11 22.56 7.22
CA VAL A 23 -2.38 22.07 8.42
C VAL A 23 -3.29 22.04 9.66
N GLU A 24 -4.13 23.06 9.87
CA GLU A 24 -5.06 23.06 11.02
C GLU A 24 -6.08 21.92 10.93
N LEU A 25 -6.67 21.69 9.76
CA LEU A 25 -7.64 20.61 9.54
C LEU A 25 -7.00 19.20 9.71
N MET A 26 -5.72 19.03 9.38
CA MET A 26 -5.01 17.76 9.47
C MET A 26 -4.60 17.36 10.89
N LYS A 27 -4.44 18.31 11.82
CA LYS A 27 -3.88 18.07 13.17
C LYS A 27 -4.52 16.90 13.92
N SER A 28 -5.85 16.83 13.92
CA SER A 28 -6.57 15.77 14.65
C SER A 28 -6.34 14.38 14.04
N HIS A 29 -6.20 14.30 12.72
CA HIS A 29 -5.91 13.05 12.02
C HIS A 29 -4.48 12.57 12.32
N ILE A 30 -3.50 13.47 12.23
CA ILE A 30 -2.10 13.19 12.52
C ILE A 30 -1.92 12.76 13.98
N ALA A 31 -2.57 13.43 14.92
CA ALA A 31 -2.48 13.10 16.36
C ALA A 31 -2.87 11.66 16.68
N ARG A 32 -3.79 11.04 15.90
CA ARG A 32 -4.18 9.62 16.06
C ARG A 32 -3.05 8.64 15.75
N THR A 33 -2.06 9.05 14.98
CA THR A 33 -0.94 8.18 14.55
C THR A 33 0.22 8.17 15.53
N LYS A 34 0.22 9.03 16.57
CA LYS A 34 1.34 9.16 17.51
C LYS A 34 1.67 7.84 18.17
N THR A 35 2.95 7.50 18.16
CA THR A 35 3.54 6.39 18.89
C THR A 35 4.54 6.90 19.91
N SER A 36 5.05 6.02 20.78
CA SER A 36 6.04 6.38 21.81
C SER A 36 7.36 6.92 21.24
N GLY A 37 7.64 6.69 19.95
CA GLY A 37 8.83 7.21 19.29
C GLY A 37 8.72 8.66 18.81
N CYS A 38 7.52 9.25 18.78
CA CYS A 38 7.35 10.65 18.35
C CYS A 38 7.91 11.58 19.43
N LEU A 39 8.90 12.41 19.06
CA LEU A 39 9.53 13.36 20.00
C LEU A 39 8.90 14.75 19.93
N ASP A 40 8.40 15.14 18.75
CA ASP A 40 7.86 16.47 18.49
C ASP A 40 6.45 16.40 17.88
N ASP A 41 5.76 17.54 17.90
CA ASP A 41 4.55 17.75 17.11
C ASP A 41 4.91 18.13 15.66
N VAL A 42 4.02 17.82 14.73
CA VAL A 42 4.19 18.18 13.31
C VAL A 42 4.19 19.70 13.12
N GLY A 43 5.12 20.21 12.29
CA GLY A 43 5.24 21.64 11.98
C GLY A 43 6.63 22.24 12.21
N GLY A 44 7.63 21.43 12.60
CA GLY A 44 9.04 21.80 12.61
C GLY A 44 9.68 21.65 11.22
N PHE A 45 11.00 21.86 11.12
CA PHE A 45 11.77 21.64 9.89
C PHE A 45 11.88 20.16 9.48
N GLY A 46 11.66 19.24 10.42
CA GLY A 46 11.69 17.80 10.19
C GLY A 46 10.97 17.05 11.31
N GLY A 47 10.56 15.84 11.03
CA GLY A 47 9.99 14.92 12.02
C GLY A 47 11.09 14.22 12.81
N CYS A 48 11.07 14.33 14.14
CA CYS A 48 12.01 13.65 15.02
C CYS A 48 11.39 12.36 15.58
N PHE A 49 12.11 11.24 15.46
CA PHE A 49 11.65 9.94 15.93
C PHE A 49 12.73 9.25 16.75
N GLY A 50 12.43 8.95 18.01
CA GLY A 50 13.30 8.19 18.93
C GLY A 50 13.18 6.69 18.68
N LEU A 51 14.31 6.02 18.54
CA LEU A 51 14.35 4.57 18.34
C LEU A 51 14.30 3.83 19.68
N ASP A 52 13.37 2.88 19.82
CA ASP A 52 13.41 1.86 20.86
C ASP A 52 14.17 0.65 20.31
N LEU A 53 15.39 0.43 20.82
CA LEU A 53 16.27 -0.66 20.42
C LEU A 53 16.17 -1.88 21.33
N LYS A 54 15.18 -1.94 22.22
CA LYS A 54 15.01 -3.08 23.13
C LYS A 54 14.77 -4.37 22.35
N GLY A 55 15.66 -5.36 22.54
CA GLY A 55 15.59 -6.65 21.85
C GLY A 55 16.08 -6.62 20.40
N ILE A 56 16.81 -5.57 20.02
CA ILE A 56 17.50 -5.44 18.74
C ILE A 56 19.00 -5.32 19.03
N GLU A 57 19.78 -6.29 18.59
CA GLU A 57 21.24 -6.32 18.80
C GLU A 57 21.98 -5.57 17.70
N GLU A 58 21.61 -5.80 16.45
CA GLU A 58 22.20 -5.15 15.28
C GLU A 58 21.09 -4.48 14.44
N PRO A 59 20.73 -3.21 14.75
CA PRO A 59 19.61 -2.53 14.11
C PRO A 59 19.89 -2.21 12.64
N VAL A 60 18.94 -2.59 11.77
CA VAL A 60 18.92 -2.24 10.36
C VAL A 60 17.67 -1.42 10.06
N LEU A 61 17.84 -0.25 9.44
CA LEU A 61 16.74 0.55 8.93
C LEU A 61 16.40 0.10 7.51
N VAL A 62 15.11 -0.10 7.27
CA VAL A 62 14.56 -0.42 5.95
C VAL A 62 13.65 0.72 5.54
N SER A 63 13.88 1.29 4.37
CA SER A 63 13.09 2.40 3.87
C SER A 63 12.51 2.09 2.50
N GLY A 64 11.29 2.54 2.27
CA GLY A 64 10.59 2.42 1.00
C GLY A 64 9.82 3.69 0.68
N THR A 65 9.73 4.02 -0.59
CA THR A 65 8.92 5.11 -1.11
C THR A 65 8.10 4.59 -2.28
N ASP A 66 6.84 5.01 -2.33
CA ASP A 66 5.93 4.67 -3.43
C ASP A 66 4.82 5.73 -3.52
N GLY A 67 4.08 5.71 -4.62
CA GLY A 67 2.90 6.54 -4.82
C GLY A 67 1.63 5.71 -5.00
N VAL A 68 0.51 6.39 -5.16
CA VAL A 68 -0.78 5.73 -5.45
C VAL A 68 -0.91 5.35 -6.91
N GLY A 69 -0.28 6.08 -7.80
CA GLY A 69 -0.41 5.92 -9.24
C GLY A 69 -1.76 6.41 -9.78
N THR A 70 -2.13 5.91 -10.95
CA THR A 70 -3.28 6.46 -11.70
C THR A 70 -4.66 6.13 -11.10
N LYS A 71 -4.73 5.38 -9.99
CA LYS A 71 -5.96 5.23 -9.18
C LYS A 71 -6.48 6.58 -8.67
N ILE A 72 -5.58 7.54 -8.44
CA ILE A 72 -5.95 8.92 -8.04
C ILE A 72 -6.99 9.54 -8.98
N LYS A 73 -6.92 9.27 -10.30
CA LYS A 73 -7.90 9.80 -11.25
C LYS A 73 -9.33 9.36 -10.94
N LEU A 74 -9.51 8.14 -10.45
CA LEU A 74 -10.82 7.65 -10.02
C LEU A 74 -11.33 8.38 -8.77
N ALA A 75 -10.44 8.68 -7.83
CA ALA A 75 -10.78 9.48 -6.64
C ALA A 75 -11.23 10.91 -7.03
N MET A 76 -10.55 11.51 -8.00
CA MET A 76 -10.94 12.84 -8.55
C MET A 76 -12.31 12.79 -9.22
N LEU A 77 -12.60 11.77 -10.05
CA LEU A 77 -13.89 11.64 -10.76
C LEU A 77 -15.07 11.43 -9.80
N LEU A 78 -14.83 10.77 -8.67
CA LEU A 78 -15.85 10.49 -7.65
C LEU A 78 -15.88 11.51 -6.51
N ASP A 79 -14.95 12.48 -6.52
CA ASP A 79 -14.74 13.46 -5.44
C ASP A 79 -14.67 12.78 -4.06
N ARG A 80 -13.85 11.70 -3.97
CA ARG A 80 -13.66 10.85 -2.79
C ARG A 80 -12.17 10.62 -2.54
N HIS A 81 -11.60 11.33 -1.58
CA HIS A 81 -10.15 11.40 -1.40
C HIS A 81 -9.64 10.72 -0.13
N ASN A 82 -10.53 10.29 0.78
CA ASN A 82 -10.18 9.73 2.08
C ASN A 82 -9.59 8.30 2.03
N THR A 83 -9.68 7.59 0.91
CA THR A 83 -9.13 6.23 0.76
C THR A 83 -7.74 6.21 0.14
N ILE A 84 -7.42 7.20 -0.69
CA ILE A 84 -6.17 7.27 -1.46
C ILE A 84 -4.93 7.32 -0.56
N GLY A 85 -5.03 8.00 0.59
CA GLY A 85 -3.96 8.03 1.58
C GLY A 85 -3.66 6.65 2.17
N ILE A 86 -4.69 5.80 2.35
CA ILE A 86 -4.50 4.40 2.79
C ILE A 86 -3.71 3.61 1.74
N ASP A 87 -4.03 3.80 0.46
CA ASP A 87 -3.30 3.17 -0.64
C ASP A 87 -1.81 3.57 -0.60
N CYS A 88 -1.52 4.86 -0.47
CA CYS A 88 -0.15 5.37 -0.40
C CYS A 88 0.66 4.73 0.75
N VAL A 89 0.07 4.69 1.95
CA VAL A 89 0.72 4.06 3.11
C VAL A 89 0.90 2.57 2.87
N ALA A 90 -0.12 1.87 2.37
CA ALA A 90 -0.08 0.43 2.16
C ALA A 90 1.05 0.02 1.19
N MET A 91 1.23 0.76 0.09
CA MET A 91 2.28 0.49 -0.89
C MET A 91 3.67 0.52 -0.23
N CYS A 92 3.93 1.50 0.64
CA CYS A 92 5.21 1.63 1.33
C CYS A 92 5.41 0.61 2.46
N VAL A 93 4.43 0.47 3.36
CA VAL A 93 4.60 -0.36 4.57
C VAL A 93 4.56 -1.86 4.29
N ASN A 94 3.82 -2.29 3.26
CA ASN A 94 3.80 -3.68 2.84
C ASN A 94 5.14 -4.11 2.23
N ASP A 95 5.86 -3.22 1.55
CA ASP A 95 7.21 -3.51 1.05
C ASP A 95 8.22 -3.62 2.19
N ILE A 96 8.11 -2.75 3.21
CA ILE A 96 8.96 -2.80 4.40
C ILE A 96 8.78 -4.11 5.15
N ILE A 97 7.52 -4.56 5.34
CA ILE A 97 7.27 -5.83 6.03
C ILE A 97 7.78 -7.05 5.25
N CYS A 98 7.89 -6.97 3.92
CA CYS A 98 8.51 -8.01 3.09
C CYS A 98 10.00 -8.20 3.39
N CYS A 99 10.66 -7.23 4.02
CA CYS A 99 12.04 -7.35 4.52
C CYS A 99 12.12 -7.87 5.96
N GLY A 100 10.97 -8.12 6.63
CA GLY A 100 10.90 -8.47 8.04
C GLY A 100 10.92 -7.26 8.99
N ALA A 101 10.90 -6.03 8.46
CA ALA A 101 11.02 -4.81 9.26
C ALA A 101 9.66 -4.32 9.76
N LYS A 102 9.64 -3.81 11.00
CA LYS A 102 8.49 -3.13 11.58
C LYS A 102 8.49 -1.67 11.15
N PRO A 103 7.44 -1.16 10.47
CA PRO A 103 7.30 0.26 10.18
C PRO A 103 7.33 1.12 11.46
N LEU A 104 8.07 2.22 11.42
CA LEU A 104 8.23 3.15 12.54
C LEU A 104 7.49 4.45 12.27
N PHE A 105 7.78 5.09 11.16
CA PHE A 105 7.20 6.36 10.79
C PHE A 105 7.01 6.50 9.27
N PHE A 106 6.16 7.43 8.92
CA PHE A 106 5.74 7.75 7.56
C PHE A 106 5.85 9.26 7.33
N LEU A 107 6.17 9.63 6.09
CA LEU A 107 6.12 10.98 5.55
C LEU A 107 5.34 10.94 4.23
N ASP A 108 4.51 11.94 3.96
CA ASP A 108 3.82 12.10 2.70
C ASP A 108 4.32 13.31 1.91
N TYR A 109 4.14 13.26 0.59
CA TYR A 109 4.33 14.42 -0.29
C TYR A 109 3.11 14.53 -1.20
N ILE A 110 2.41 15.66 -1.11
CA ILE A 110 1.26 15.98 -1.94
C ILE A 110 1.67 17.11 -2.89
N ALA A 111 1.75 16.82 -4.19
CA ALA A 111 1.84 17.81 -5.24
C ALA A 111 0.43 18.14 -5.74
N CYS A 112 0.02 19.39 -5.79
CA CYS A 112 -1.31 19.78 -6.29
C CYS A 112 -1.23 21.00 -7.20
N GLY A 113 -2.19 21.12 -8.14
CA GLY A 113 -2.28 22.30 -8.98
C GLY A 113 -2.67 23.51 -8.16
N LYS A 114 -3.62 23.31 -7.21
CA LYS A 114 -4.07 24.30 -6.24
C LYS A 114 -4.39 23.64 -4.90
N ASN A 115 -4.04 24.31 -3.81
CA ASN A 115 -4.36 23.83 -2.48
C ASN A 115 -5.82 24.12 -2.13
N HIS A 116 -6.64 23.05 -2.10
CA HIS A 116 -7.99 23.05 -1.56
C HIS A 116 -7.95 22.43 -0.16
N PRO A 117 -7.98 23.24 0.93
CA PRO A 117 -7.68 22.77 2.29
C PRO A 117 -8.47 21.56 2.75
N GLU A 118 -9.74 21.51 2.44
CA GLU A 118 -10.63 20.40 2.80
C GLU A 118 -10.25 19.12 2.07
N LYS A 119 -9.97 19.21 0.75
CA LYS A 119 -9.50 18.06 -0.07
C LYS A 119 -8.16 17.53 0.43
N ILE A 120 -7.20 18.42 0.70
CA ILE A 120 -5.89 18.03 1.26
C ILE A 120 -6.05 17.35 2.63
N ALA A 121 -6.91 17.91 3.51
CA ALA A 121 -7.18 17.30 4.81
C ALA A 121 -7.85 15.92 4.67
N GLU A 122 -8.71 15.72 3.69
CA GLU A 122 -9.33 14.42 3.40
C GLU A 122 -8.28 13.40 2.93
N ILE A 123 -7.36 13.77 2.04
CA ILE A 123 -6.24 12.93 1.60
C ILE A 123 -5.39 12.52 2.81
N VAL A 124 -4.97 13.49 3.64
CA VAL A 124 -4.14 13.22 4.83
C VAL A 124 -4.89 12.43 5.88
N SER A 125 -6.22 12.54 5.98
CA SER A 125 -7.02 11.68 6.84
C SER A 125 -6.87 10.20 6.46
N GLY A 126 -6.80 9.91 5.17
CA GLY A 126 -6.51 8.56 4.63
C GLY A 126 -5.08 8.12 4.94
N VAL A 127 -4.09 9.00 4.79
CA VAL A 127 -2.69 8.69 5.17
C VAL A 127 -2.61 8.36 6.66
N ALA A 128 -3.23 9.18 7.52
CA ALA A 128 -3.27 8.93 8.95
C ALA A 128 -3.96 7.60 9.30
N GLU A 129 -5.07 7.28 8.64
CA GLU A 129 -5.76 6.00 8.83
C GLU A 129 -4.87 4.82 8.42
N GLY A 130 -4.16 4.93 7.29
CA GLY A 130 -3.18 3.93 6.86
C GLY A 130 -2.08 3.73 7.90
N CYS A 131 -1.53 4.82 8.44
CA CYS A 131 -0.51 4.77 9.50
C CYS A 131 -1.02 4.09 10.78
N VAL A 132 -2.26 4.37 11.21
CA VAL A 132 -2.90 3.71 12.36
C VAL A 132 -3.06 2.21 12.11
N ARG A 133 -3.47 1.81 10.91
CA ARG A 133 -3.57 0.39 10.51
C ARG A 133 -2.21 -0.30 10.52
N ALA A 134 -1.18 0.38 10.01
CA ALA A 134 0.19 -0.14 10.00
C ALA A 134 0.87 -0.11 11.38
N GLY A 135 0.39 0.72 12.31
CA GLY A 135 1.00 0.92 13.62
C GLY A 135 2.28 1.76 13.57
N CYS A 136 2.39 2.66 12.58
CA CYS A 136 3.47 3.64 12.46
C CYS A 136 2.94 5.06 12.62
N ALA A 137 3.85 6.02 12.85
CA ALA A 137 3.50 7.42 13.08
C ALA A 137 3.65 8.26 11.81
N LEU A 138 2.67 9.11 11.50
CA LEU A 138 2.83 10.18 10.53
C LEU A 138 3.54 11.35 11.23
N ILE A 139 4.84 11.55 10.94
CA ILE A 139 5.68 12.52 11.68
C ILE A 139 5.95 13.80 10.90
N GLY A 140 5.49 13.90 9.67
CA GLY A 140 5.67 15.06 8.81
C GLY A 140 5.21 14.77 7.40
N GLY A 141 5.35 15.75 6.55
CA GLY A 141 5.01 15.69 5.14
C GLY A 141 5.15 17.05 4.49
N GLU A 142 4.81 17.12 3.21
CA GLU A 142 4.85 18.36 2.41
C GLU A 142 3.61 18.44 1.52
N THR A 143 3.07 19.65 1.38
CA THR A 143 2.05 19.97 0.37
C THR A 143 2.53 21.13 -0.47
N ALA A 144 2.78 20.88 -1.76
CA ALA A 144 3.32 21.87 -2.69
C ALA A 144 2.31 22.19 -3.79
N GLU A 145 2.01 23.50 -3.95
CA GLU A 145 1.26 23.97 -5.09
C GLU A 145 2.16 24.14 -6.33
N HIS A 146 1.67 23.63 -7.46
CA HIS A 146 2.38 23.65 -8.74
C HIS A 146 1.57 24.38 -9.82
N PRO A 147 1.29 25.69 -9.63
CA PRO A 147 0.48 26.46 -10.57
C PRO A 147 1.15 26.51 -11.95
N GLY A 148 0.37 26.18 -12.98
CA GLY A 148 0.86 26.12 -14.37
C GLY A 148 1.62 24.85 -14.74
N LEU A 149 2.02 24.01 -13.77
CA LEU A 149 2.61 22.68 -14.01
C LEU A 149 1.55 21.58 -13.94
N MET A 150 0.58 21.71 -13.04
CA MET A 150 -0.56 20.81 -12.90
C MET A 150 -1.87 21.54 -13.07
N PRO A 151 -2.93 20.90 -13.62
CA PRO A 151 -4.29 21.44 -13.57
C PRO A 151 -4.71 21.75 -12.13
N GLU A 152 -5.57 22.78 -11.94
CA GLU A 152 -5.95 23.25 -10.59
C GLU A 152 -6.54 22.15 -9.69
N ASP A 153 -7.33 21.24 -10.25
CA ASP A 153 -8.01 20.17 -9.51
C ASP A 153 -7.20 18.89 -9.37
N ASP A 154 -6.08 18.79 -10.09
CA ASP A 154 -5.25 17.59 -10.09
C ASP A 154 -4.24 17.60 -8.91
N TYR A 155 -3.91 16.41 -8.45
CA TYR A 155 -2.86 16.20 -7.45
C TYR A 155 -2.17 14.87 -7.66
N ASP A 156 -1.00 14.72 -7.06
CA ASP A 156 -0.29 13.45 -6.89
C ASP A 156 0.07 13.26 -5.43
N LEU A 157 0.16 11.99 -5.00
CA LEU A 157 0.45 11.61 -3.64
C LEU A 157 1.51 10.52 -3.63
N ALA A 158 2.61 10.81 -2.98
CA ALA A 158 3.68 9.86 -2.69
C ALA A 158 3.94 9.77 -1.19
N GLY A 159 4.49 8.65 -0.77
CA GLY A 159 4.85 8.38 0.62
C GLY A 159 6.25 7.84 0.77
N TYR A 160 6.77 7.98 1.97
CA TYR A 160 8.04 7.43 2.42
C TYR A 160 7.86 6.83 3.80
N CYS A 161 8.27 5.59 3.95
CA CYS A 161 8.24 4.88 5.23
C CYS A 161 9.63 4.40 5.62
N THR A 162 9.94 4.48 6.91
CA THR A 162 11.11 3.82 7.50
C THR A 162 10.65 2.83 8.57
N GLY A 163 11.18 1.63 8.49
CA GLY A 163 11.03 0.57 9.48
C GLY A 163 12.36 0.13 10.05
N ILE A 164 12.30 -0.72 11.07
CA ILE A 164 13.47 -1.30 11.74
C ILE A 164 13.35 -2.80 11.86
N VAL A 165 14.47 -3.49 11.75
CA VAL A 165 14.60 -4.92 11.98
C VAL A 165 15.95 -5.22 12.62
N ASP A 166 16.03 -6.27 13.45
CA ASP A 166 17.32 -6.84 13.82
C ASP A 166 17.91 -7.57 12.61
N LYS A 167 19.18 -7.36 12.31
CA LYS A 167 19.86 -7.97 11.16
C LYS A 167 19.70 -9.49 11.13
N ALA A 168 19.71 -10.13 12.29
CA ALA A 168 19.53 -11.57 12.42
C ALA A 168 18.11 -12.03 12.07
N LYS A 169 17.12 -11.13 12.11
CA LYS A 169 15.71 -11.40 11.81
C LYS A 169 15.27 -10.92 10.42
N MET A 170 16.18 -10.34 9.65
CA MET A 170 15.90 -9.99 8.27
C MET A 170 15.53 -11.24 7.46
N LEU A 171 14.49 -11.14 6.63
CA LEU A 171 14.13 -12.24 5.75
C LEU A 171 15.25 -12.48 4.72
N GLN A 172 15.72 -13.73 4.66
CA GLN A 172 16.86 -14.12 3.84
C GLN A 172 16.43 -15.19 2.84
N LYS A 173 16.51 -14.87 1.56
CA LYS A 173 16.11 -15.75 0.45
C LYS A 173 16.78 -17.14 0.50
N ASN A 174 18.03 -17.22 0.98
CA ASN A 174 18.82 -18.48 1.04
C ASN A 174 18.24 -19.53 1.99
N THR A 175 17.24 -19.21 2.80
CA THR A 175 16.55 -20.16 3.68
C THR A 175 15.42 -20.91 3.00
N VAL A 176 14.98 -20.47 1.83
CA VAL A 176 13.92 -21.08 1.03
C VAL A 176 14.42 -22.41 0.43
N LYS A 177 13.56 -23.43 0.43
CA LYS A 177 13.85 -24.77 -0.07
C LYS A 177 12.71 -25.29 -0.94
N GLU A 178 13.04 -26.23 -1.82
CA GLU A 178 12.03 -27.01 -2.55
C GLU A 178 11.06 -27.71 -1.58
N GLY A 179 9.77 -27.64 -1.86
CA GLY A 179 8.71 -28.19 -1.02
C GLY A 179 8.18 -27.23 0.04
N ASP A 180 8.81 -26.06 0.26
CA ASP A 180 8.25 -25.05 1.15
C ASP A 180 6.85 -24.61 0.68
N ALA A 181 5.93 -24.44 1.62
CA ALA A 181 4.57 -24.05 1.34
C ALA A 181 4.46 -22.54 1.04
N VAL A 182 3.64 -22.20 0.06
CA VAL A 182 3.31 -20.80 -0.27
C VAL A 182 1.86 -20.51 0.10
N ILE A 183 1.69 -19.57 1.00
CA ILE A 183 0.41 -19.13 1.57
C ILE A 183 0.07 -17.78 0.95
N ALA A 184 -1.16 -17.64 0.45
CA ALA A 184 -1.74 -16.37 0.02
C ALA A 184 -2.42 -15.66 1.19
N LEU A 185 -2.29 -14.34 1.24
CA LEU A 185 -3.16 -13.44 2.00
C LEU A 185 -4.03 -12.71 0.98
N ALA A 186 -5.36 -12.85 1.12
CA ALA A 186 -6.30 -12.28 0.18
C ALA A 186 -6.17 -10.75 0.09
N SER A 187 -6.27 -10.21 -1.14
CA SER A 187 -6.37 -8.79 -1.38
C SER A 187 -7.77 -8.26 -1.07
N SER A 188 -7.90 -6.96 -0.89
CA SER A 188 -9.20 -6.27 -0.80
C SER A 188 -9.85 -6.02 -2.18
N GLY A 189 -9.11 -6.23 -3.25
CA GLY A 189 -9.49 -5.94 -4.63
C GLY A 189 -8.27 -5.69 -5.50
N VAL A 190 -8.37 -4.73 -6.40
CA VAL A 190 -7.29 -4.38 -7.36
C VAL A 190 -6.06 -3.78 -6.66
N HIS A 191 -6.24 -3.23 -5.46
CA HIS A 191 -5.23 -2.46 -4.73
C HIS A 191 -4.89 -1.14 -5.45
N SER A 192 -3.59 -0.85 -5.71
CA SER A 192 -3.15 0.38 -6.37
C SER A 192 -2.38 0.13 -7.67
N ASN A 193 -2.37 -1.08 -8.20
CA ASN A 193 -1.61 -1.44 -9.39
C ASN A 193 -2.51 -1.76 -10.57
N GLY A 194 -2.00 -1.55 -11.79
CA GLY A 194 -2.72 -1.84 -13.03
C GLY A 194 -3.81 -0.83 -13.40
N PHE A 195 -3.93 0.31 -12.70
CA PHE A 195 -5.01 1.28 -12.93
C PHE A 195 -4.95 1.98 -14.29
N SER A 196 -3.81 2.09 -14.93
CA SER A 196 -3.76 2.59 -16.32
C SER A 196 -4.52 1.66 -17.28
N LEU A 197 -4.43 0.34 -17.06
CA LEU A 197 -5.19 -0.64 -17.82
C LEU A 197 -6.69 -0.63 -17.43
N VAL A 198 -7.00 -0.57 -16.14
CA VAL A 198 -8.38 -0.45 -15.62
C VAL A 198 -9.09 0.76 -16.24
N ARG A 199 -8.45 1.93 -16.23
CA ARG A 199 -8.98 3.16 -16.82
C ARG A 199 -9.31 2.99 -18.30
N ARG A 200 -8.43 2.36 -19.04
CA ARG A 200 -8.64 2.07 -20.46
C ARG A 200 -9.77 1.07 -20.70
N VAL A 201 -9.82 -0.02 -19.94
CA VAL A 201 -10.80 -1.10 -20.10
C VAL A 201 -12.22 -0.62 -19.86
N PHE A 202 -12.40 0.21 -18.82
CA PHE A 202 -13.73 0.71 -18.45
C PHE A 202 -14.07 2.06 -19.05
N ASP A 203 -13.10 2.76 -19.68
CA ASP A 203 -13.25 4.17 -20.08
C ASP A 203 -13.80 5.03 -18.95
N ILE A 204 -13.07 5.03 -17.81
CA ILE A 204 -13.57 5.53 -16.53
C ILE A 204 -13.96 7.02 -16.54
N GLU A 205 -13.44 7.78 -17.49
CA GLU A 205 -13.81 9.18 -17.69
C GLU A 205 -15.24 9.34 -18.29
N ASN A 206 -15.78 8.29 -18.93
CA ASN A 206 -17.05 8.34 -19.62
C ASN A 206 -18.06 7.28 -19.16
N CYS A 207 -17.64 6.27 -18.38
CA CYS A 207 -18.54 5.22 -17.91
C CYS A 207 -19.33 5.64 -16.65
N ASP A 208 -20.40 4.90 -16.37
CA ASP A 208 -21.13 5.02 -15.11
C ASP A 208 -20.36 4.29 -13.98
N LEU A 209 -19.82 5.08 -13.04
CA LEU A 209 -19.10 4.60 -11.87
C LEU A 209 -19.99 4.36 -10.65
N THR A 210 -21.26 4.79 -10.70
CA THR A 210 -22.15 4.95 -9.54
C THR A 210 -23.32 3.99 -9.51
N SER A 211 -23.67 3.39 -10.64
CA SER A 211 -24.75 2.39 -10.68
C SER A 211 -24.26 1.02 -10.19
N PRO A 212 -25.11 0.31 -9.40
CA PRO A 212 -24.80 -1.06 -8.96
C PRO A 212 -24.67 -2.04 -10.13
N LEU A 213 -23.63 -2.88 -10.09
CA LEU A 213 -23.40 -3.92 -11.07
C LEU A 213 -23.70 -5.31 -10.49
N LYS A 214 -24.49 -6.11 -11.22
CA LYS A 214 -24.82 -7.47 -10.80
C LYS A 214 -23.58 -8.36 -10.68
N GLU A 215 -22.64 -8.20 -11.59
CA GLU A 215 -21.37 -8.93 -11.67
C GLU A 215 -20.50 -8.66 -10.44
N LEU A 216 -20.68 -7.50 -9.78
CA LEU A 216 -19.97 -7.11 -8.56
C LEU A 216 -20.80 -7.33 -7.29
N GLY A 217 -21.85 -8.17 -7.37
CA GLY A 217 -22.71 -8.46 -6.22
C GLY A 217 -23.54 -7.25 -5.75
N GLY A 218 -23.84 -6.33 -6.65
CA GLY A 218 -24.60 -5.11 -6.36
C GLY A 218 -23.76 -3.92 -5.89
N LYS A 219 -22.45 -4.05 -5.82
CA LYS A 219 -21.54 -2.91 -5.61
C LYS A 219 -21.41 -2.09 -6.89
N THR A 220 -21.08 -0.81 -6.76
CA THR A 220 -20.76 0.04 -7.91
C THR A 220 -19.35 -0.26 -8.41
N LEU A 221 -19.05 0.11 -9.67
CA LEU A 221 -17.70 0.02 -10.19
C LEU A 221 -16.75 0.95 -9.42
N GLY A 222 -17.18 2.17 -9.13
CA GLY A 222 -16.42 3.15 -8.37
C GLY A 222 -16.06 2.67 -6.97
N ASP A 223 -17.01 2.14 -6.18
CA ASP A 223 -16.74 1.61 -4.86
C ASP A 223 -15.78 0.42 -4.89
N THR A 224 -15.95 -0.48 -5.87
CA THR A 224 -15.11 -1.67 -6.01
C THR A 224 -13.66 -1.30 -6.37
N LEU A 225 -13.48 -0.33 -7.26
CA LEU A 225 -12.14 0.11 -7.68
C LEU A 225 -11.46 1.04 -6.67
N LEU A 226 -12.22 1.82 -5.88
CA LEU A 226 -11.67 2.67 -4.81
C LEU A 226 -11.41 1.90 -3.51
N GLU A 227 -11.80 0.62 -3.41
CA GLU A 227 -11.46 -0.17 -2.22
C GLU A 227 -9.96 -0.03 -1.93
N PRO A 228 -9.58 0.40 -0.70
CA PRO A 228 -8.18 0.65 -0.38
C PRO A 228 -7.33 -0.62 -0.42
N THR A 229 -6.07 -0.44 -0.74
CA THR A 229 -5.03 -1.48 -0.60
C THR A 229 -4.97 -1.97 0.84
N LYS A 230 -4.99 -3.27 1.02
CA LYS A 230 -4.93 -3.90 2.33
C LYS A 230 -3.53 -3.76 2.95
N ILE A 231 -3.48 -3.45 4.24
CA ILE A 231 -2.24 -3.34 5.02
C ILE A 231 -2.07 -4.62 5.84
N TYR A 232 -0.98 -5.35 5.61
CA TYR A 232 -0.70 -6.66 6.21
C TYR A 232 0.24 -6.60 7.41
N VAL A 233 0.71 -5.42 7.79
CA VAL A 233 1.80 -5.24 8.77
C VAL A 233 1.55 -5.94 10.10
N LYS A 234 0.37 -5.74 10.72
CA LYS A 234 0.07 -6.29 12.06
C LYS A 234 0.00 -7.82 12.06
N SER A 235 -0.63 -8.40 11.06
CA SER A 235 -0.75 -9.85 10.91
C SER A 235 0.61 -10.50 10.62
N MET A 236 1.44 -9.84 9.80
CA MET A 236 2.79 -10.34 9.50
C MET A 236 3.72 -10.24 10.70
N LEU A 237 3.68 -9.16 11.47
CA LEU A 237 4.47 -9.05 12.71
C LEU A 237 4.07 -10.14 13.71
N ALA A 238 2.78 -10.41 13.88
CA ALA A 238 2.32 -11.51 14.74
C ALA A 238 2.77 -12.90 14.23
N LEU A 239 2.88 -13.07 12.92
CA LEU A 239 3.40 -14.30 12.32
C LEU A 239 4.90 -14.46 12.58
N PHE A 240 5.71 -13.42 12.37
CA PHE A 240 7.17 -13.44 12.58
C PHE A 240 7.57 -13.79 14.02
N GLU A 241 6.73 -13.47 15.00
CA GLU A 241 6.98 -13.84 16.41
C GLU A 241 6.90 -15.36 16.66
N LYS A 242 6.19 -16.12 15.83
CA LYS A 242 5.78 -17.49 16.14
C LYS A 242 6.18 -18.53 15.09
N VAL A 243 6.50 -18.08 13.88
CA VAL A 243 6.84 -18.94 12.73
C VAL A 243 8.09 -18.39 12.06
N ASN A 244 8.96 -19.31 11.65
CA ASN A 244 10.12 -18.97 10.84
C ASN A 244 9.67 -18.72 9.38
N VAL A 245 9.31 -17.48 9.06
CA VAL A 245 8.97 -17.08 7.70
C VAL A 245 10.25 -16.96 6.87
N LYS A 246 10.27 -17.56 5.69
CA LYS A 246 11.45 -17.62 4.82
C LYS A 246 11.46 -16.54 3.74
N ALA A 247 10.28 -16.24 3.18
CA ALA A 247 10.11 -15.21 2.17
C ALA A 247 8.72 -14.61 2.23
N VAL A 248 8.60 -13.34 1.85
CA VAL A 248 7.34 -12.61 1.71
C VAL A 248 7.39 -11.80 0.43
N SER A 249 6.30 -11.80 -0.33
CA SER A 249 6.16 -10.98 -1.54
C SER A 249 4.90 -10.15 -1.47
N HIS A 250 5.00 -8.85 -1.64
CA HIS A 250 3.89 -7.96 -1.89
C HIS A 250 3.54 -8.02 -3.38
N ILE A 251 2.33 -8.45 -3.71
CA ILE A 251 1.92 -8.62 -5.11
C ILE A 251 1.41 -7.28 -5.66
N THR A 252 2.28 -6.59 -6.36
CA THR A 252 2.08 -5.25 -6.95
C THR A 252 2.13 -5.31 -8.48
N GLY A 253 2.55 -4.24 -9.14
CA GLY A 253 2.79 -4.23 -10.58
C GLY A 253 3.78 -5.34 -10.99
N GLY A 254 3.52 -5.97 -12.13
CA GLY A 254 4.22 -7.20 -12.52
C GLY A 254 3.56 -8.49 -12.01
N GLY A 255 2.56 -8.39 -11.12
CA GLY A 255 1.73 -9.50 -10.66
C GLY A 255 2.53 -10.65 -10.04
N PHE A 256 2.07 -11.88 -10.26
CA PHE A 256 2.71 -13.07 -9.71
C PHE A 256 4.09 -13.31 -10.31
N TYR A 257 4.24 -13.09 -11.61
CA TYR A 257 5.45 -13.45 -12.36
C TYR A 257 6.70 -12.65 -11.95
N GLU A 258 6.52 -11.40 -11.50
CA GLU A 258 7.65 -10.57 -11.09
C GLU A 258 7.84 -10.55 -9.57
N ASN A 259 6.72 -10.53 -8.80
CA ASN A 259 6.85 -10.31 -7.36
C ASN A 259 7.18 -11.57 -6.57
N ILE A 260 6.62 -12.74 -6.91
CA ILE A 260 6.92 -13.97 -6.18
C ILE A 260 8.40 -14.37 -6.34
N PRO A 261 8.97 -14.43 -7.56
CA PRO A 261 10.38 -14.80 -7.74
C PRO A 261 11.36 -13.81 -7.12
N ARG A 262 10.99 -12.53 -6.99
CA ARG A 262 11.83 -11.51 -6.34
C ARG A 262 12.22 -11.89 -4.90
N ALA A 263 11.37 -12.63 -4.20
CA ALA A 263 11.61 -13.08 -2.83
C ALA A 263 12.31 -14.44 -2.75
N LEU A 264 12.52 -15.15 -3.86
CA LEU A 264 13.13 -16.48 -3.92
C LEU A 264 14.61 -16.40 -4.28
N PRO A 265 15.42 -17.43 -3.93
CA PRO A 265 16.77 -17.56 -4.44
C PRO A 265 16.76 -17.94 -5.92
N GLU A 266 17.89 -17.71 -6.59
CA GLU A 266 18.11 -18.12 -7.98
C GLU A 266 17.92 -19.64 -8.15
N GLY A 267 17.29 -20.07 -9.25
CA GLY A 267 16.98 -21.47 -9.52
C GLY A 267 15.75 -22.01 -8.77
N TYR A 268 14.96 -21.13 -8.15
CA TYR A 268 13.71 -21.50 -7.51
C TYR A 268 12.53 -20.70 -8.09
N SER A 269 11.39 -21.36 -8.16
CA SER A 269 10.11 -20.77 -8.55
C SER A 269 8.98 -21.32 -7.68
N VAL A 270 7.75 -20.92 -7.94
CA VAL A 270 6.56 -21.43 -7.25
C VAL A 270 5.61 -22.09 -8.24
N LYS A 271 5.23 -23.33 -7.94
CA LYS A 271 4.12 -23.99 -8.64
C LYS A 271 2.81 -23.57 -7.95
N VAL A 272 2.06 -22.70 -8.61
CA VAL A 272 0.76 -22.23 -8.12
C VAL A 272 -0.36 -23.16 -8.60
N ASP A 273 -1.21 -23.60 -7.69
CA ASP A 273 -2.48 -24.24 -8.00
C ASP A 273 -3.55 -23.18 -8.26
N LYS A 274 -3.84 -22.90 -9.52
CA LYS A 274 -4.84 -21.90 -9.91
C LYS A 274 -6.23 -22.19 -9.35
N SER A 275 -6.58 -23.46 -9.11
CA SER A 275 -7.89 -23.84 -8.59
C SER A 275 -8.08 -23.43 -7.11
N SER A 276 -6.99 -23.18 -6.39
CA SER A 276 -7.04 -22.70 -5.01
C SER A 276 -7.27 -21.19 -4.90
N LEU A 277 -7.05 -20.43 -5.99
CA LEU A 277 -7.11 -18.97 -5.96
C LEU A 277 -8.54 -18.45 -5.79
N LYS A 278 -8.73 -17.56 -4.84
CA LYS A 278 -9.99 -16.86 -4.57
C LYS A 278 -10.02 -15.54 -5.35
N ILE A 279 -10.25 -15.61 -6.66
CA ILE A 279 -10.22 -14.45 -7.55
C ILE A 279 -11.50 -13.62 -7.41
N PRO A 280 -11.44 -12.36 -6.93
CA PRO A 280 -12.59 -11.47 -6.84
C PRO A 280 -13.24 -11.20 -8.21
N PRO A 281 -14.57 -10.99 -8.27
CA PRO A 281 -15.30 -10.79 -9.53
C PRO A 281 -14.78 -9.66 -10.41
N ILE A 282 -14.21 -8.62 -9.82
CA ILE A 282 -13.67 -7.47 -10.55
C ILE A 282 -12.58 -7.88 -11.56
N PHE A 283 -11.74 -8.88 -11.24
CA PHE A 283 -10.68 -9.32 -12.15
C PHE A 283 -11.26 -10.03 -13.38
N ARG A 284 -12.32 -10.82 -13.21
CA ARG A 284 -13.03 -11.43 -14.34
C ARG A 284 -13.69 -10.37 -15.23
N LEU A 285 -14.28 -9.35 -14.60
CA LEU A 285 -14.89 -8.26 -15.34
C LEU A 285 -13.85 -7.45 -16.14
N ILE A 286 -12.65 -7.23 -15.59
CA ILE A 286 -11.51 -6.59 -16.29
C ILE A 286 -11.07 -7.46 -17.47
N GLU A 287 -10.87 -8.76 -17.25
CA GLU A 287 -10.44 -9.74 -18.25
C GLU A 287 -11.40 -9.79 -19.44
N GLU A 288 -12.70 -9.98 -19.16
CA GLU A 288 -13.76 -10.10 -20.18
C GLU A 288 -13.95 -8.81 -20.97
N LYS A 289 -14.09 -7.65 -20.27
CA LYS A 289 -14.28 -6.36 -20.95
C LYS A 289 -13.05 -5.92 -21.74
N GLY A 290 -11.87 -6.18 -21.22
CA GLY A 290 -10.61 -5.82 -21.86
C GLY A 290 -10.14 -6.84 -22.90
N ASN A 291 -10.80 -8.00 -23.00
CA ASN A 291 -10.32 -9.15 -23.77
C ASN A 291 -8.83 -9.43 -23.52
N ILE A 292 -8.46 -9.47 -22.23
CA ILE A 292 -7.07 -9.56 -21.76
C ILE A 292 -6.72 -11.05 -21.63
N PRO A 293 -5.59 -11.52 -22.20
CA PRO A 293 -5.13 -12.88 -21.96
C PRO A 293 -4.88 -13.17 -20.48
N GLU A 294 -5.21 -14.37 -20.01
CA GLU A 294 -5.03 -14.77 -18.61
C GLU A 294 -3.60 -14.50 -18.11
N ARG A 295 -2.58 -14.80 -18.92
CA ARG A 295 -1.19 -14.54 -18.56
C ARG A 295 -0.95 -13.06 -18.26
N ASP A 296 -1.51 -12.16 -19.06
CA ASP A 296 -1.36 -10.72 -18.86
C ASP A 296 -2.11 -10.23 -17.61
N MET A 297 -3.25 -10.86 -17.27
CA MET A 297 -3.95 -10.62 -16.02
C MET A 297 -3.04 -10.93 -14.81
N PHE A 298 -2.40 -12.12 -14.78
CA PHE A 298 -1.47 -12.51 -13.73
C PHE A 298 -0.13 -11.74 -13.74
N ASN A 299 0.21 -11.10 -14.85
CA ASN A 299 1.40 -10.25 -14.97
C ASN A 299 1.13 -8.77 -14.60
N THR A 300 -0.14 -8.38 -14.53
CA THR A 300 -0.52 -6.98 -14.25
C THR A 300 -1.13 -6.82 -12.86
N PHE A 301 -1.96 -7.78 -12.44
CA PHE A 301 -2.80 -7.68 -11.25
C PHE A 301 -2.45 -8.71 -10.18
N ASN A 302 -2.89 -8.43 -8.96
CA ASN A 302 -2.73 -9.34 -7.82
C ASN A 302 -3.67 -10.56 -7.85
N MET A 303 -4.64 -10.61 -8.73
CA MET A 303 -5.61 -11.70 -8.92
C MET A 303 -6.24 -12.23 -7.62
N GLY A 304 -6.43 -11.37 -6.63
CA GLY A 304 -7.00 -11.72 -5.33
C GLY A 304 -5.99 -12.10 -4.25
N VAL A 305 -4.70 -12.07 -4.55
CA VAL A 305 -3.60 -12.33 -3.61
C VAL A 305 -2.77 -11.07 -3.44
N GLY A 306 -2.95 -10.35 -2.33
CA GLY A 306 -2.20 -9.12 -2.10
C GLY A 306 -0.79 -9.36 -1.54
N MET A 307 -0.60 -10.46 -0.82
CA MET A 307 0.70 -10.86 -0.29
C MET A 307 0.85 -12.38 -0.30
N SER A 308 2.04 -12.88 -0.61
CA SER A 308 2.38 -14.29 -0.45
C SER A 308 3.45 -14.49 0.60
N VAL A 309 3.35 -15.59 1.35
CA VAL A 309 4.24 -15.93 2.46
C VAL A 309 4.76 -17.35 2.25
N THR A 310 6.08 -17.53 2.30
CA THR A 310 6.72 -18.83 2.18
C THR A 310 7.22 -19.31 3.55
N VAL A 311 6.80 -20.50 3.95
CA VAL A 311 7.18 -21.16 5.20
C VAL A 311 7.57 -22.62 4.93
N ALA A 312 8.23 -23.27 5.90
CA ALA A 312 8.42 -24.73 5.83
C ALA A 312 7.07 -25.45 5.75
N ASP A 313 6.98 -26.57 5.04
CA ASP A 313 5.71 -27.28 4.84
C ASP A 313 5.08 -27.72 6.17
N GLU A 314 5.91 -28.10 7.16
CA GLU A 314 5.45 -28.44 8.51
C GLU A 314 4.86 -27.27 9.30
N ASP A 315 5.18 -26.03 8.96
CA ASP A 315 4.71 -24.82 9.64
C ASP A 315 3.44 -24.20 9.01
N LYS A 316 3.01 -24.69 7.85
CA LYS A 316 1.95 -24.05 7.05
C LYS A 316 0.61 -23.90 7.78
N GLU A 317 0.16 -24.93 8.48
CA GLU A 317 -1.12 -24.89 9.19
C GLU A 317 -1.05 -23.89 10.36
N LYS A 318 0.03 -23.91 11.13
CA LYS A 318 0.27 -22.96 12.21
C LYS A 318 0.32 -21.52 11.69
N ALA A 319 0.97 -21.29 10.55
CA ALA A 319 1.04 -19.98 9.93
C ALA A 319 -0.36 -19.48 9.52
N ILE A 320 -1.16 -20.34 8.89
CA ILE A 320 -2.54 -20.01 8.50
C ILE A 320 -3.42 -19.70 9.72
N GLU A 321 -3.32 -20.47 10.80
CA GLU A 321 -4.07 -20.22 12.03
C GLU A 321 -3.74 -18.84 12.62
N ILE A 322 -2.44 -18.48 12.69
CA ILE A 322 -2.00 -17.18 13.21
C ILE A 322 -2.53 -16.05 12.32
N LEU A 323 -2.38 -16.18 11.00
CA LEU A 323 -2.86 -15.16 10.06
C LEU A 323 -4.37 -14.97 10.15
N LYS A 324 -5.15 -16.05 10.20
CA LYS A 324 -6.60 -16.00 10.36
C LYS A 324 -7.02 -15.37 11.70
N ALA A 325 -6.32 -15.70 12.78
CA ALA A 325 -6.57 -15.11 14.11
C ALA A 325 -6.30 -13.59 14.13
N ASN A 326 -5.48 -13.09 13.18
CA ASN A 326 -5.21 -11.66 12.99
C ASN A 326 -6.01 -11.02 11.85
N GLY A 327 -7.09 -11.68 11.40
CA GLY A 327 -8.07 -11.11 10.45
C GLY A 327 -7.73 -11.29 8.97
N GLU A 328 -6.74 -12.14 8.64
CA GLU A 328 -6.43 -12.46 7.25
C GLU A 328 -7.28 -13.62 6.72
N ASP A 329 -7.72 -13.52 5.46
CA ASP A 329 -8.14 -14.69 4.71
C ASP A 329 -6.89 -15.32 4.08
N ALA A 330 -6.29 -16.26 4.81
CA ALA A 330 -5.06 -16.93 4.46
C ALA A 330 -5.31 -18.39 4.04
N TYR A 331 -4.67 -18.81 2.95
CA TYR A 331 -4.82 -20.15 2.38
C TYR A 331 -3.62 -20.56 1.53
N ILE A 332 -3.40 -21.89 1.34
CA ILE A 332 -2.29 -22.40 0.54
C ILE A 332 -2.61 -22.20 -0.94
N ILE A 333 -1.62 -21.72 -1.71
CA ILE A 333 -1.72 -21.55 -3.17
C ILE A 333 -0.73 -22.41 -3.94
N GLY A 334 0.21 -23.06 -3.28
CA GLY A 334 1.22 -23.89 -3.96
C GLY A 334 2.44 -24.16 -3.10
N SER A 335 3.50 -24.51 -3.77
CA SER A 335 4.80 -24.83 -3.13
C SER A 335 5.97 -24.35 -3.98
N VAL A 336 7.10 -24.18 -3.32
CA VAL A 336 8.38 -23.87 -3.95
C VAL A 336 8.90 -25.08 -4.72
N ILE A 337 9.36 -24.85 -5.93
CA ILE A 337 9.99 -25.85 -6.81
C ILE A 337 11.36 -25.36 -7.27
N LYS A 338 12.23 -26.28 -7.66
CA LYS A 338 13.43 -25.94 -8.43
C LYS A 338 13.06 -25.76 -9.88
N SER A 339 13.23 -24.57 -10.38
CA SER A 339 12.97 -24.21 -11.78
C SER A 339 13.59 -22.86 -12.09
N ASP A 340 14.15 -22.74 -13.28
CA ASP A 340 14.56 -21.46 -13.85
C ASP A 340 13.43 -20.82 -14.67
N GLU A 341 12.29 -21.50 -14.82
CA GLU A 341 11.10 -21.00 -15.49
C GLU A 341 10.16 -20.33 -14.48
N ILE A 342 9.65 -19.18 -14.85
CA ILE A 342 8.67 -18.39 -14.10
C ILE A 342 7.28 -18.58 -14.70
#